data_685cb092b7e5f202e3d8f9116de0d816
#
_entry.id   685cb092b7e5f202e3d8f9116de0d816
#
_cell.length_a   1.000
_cell.length_b   1.000
_cell.length_c   1.000
_cell.angle_alpha   90.00
_cell.angle_beta   90.00
_cell.angle_gamma   90.00
#
_symmetry.space_group_name_H-M   'P 1'
#
loop_
_entity.id
_entity.type
_entity.pdbx_description
1 polymer ?
#
loop_
_entity_poly.entity_id
_entity_poly.type
_entity_poly.pdbx_seq_one_letter_code
_entity_poly.pdbx_strand_id
1 'polypeptide(L)'
;MDDGRLREVYAVAYPRLVGQLVGVTGDPAEAEDAVMEAFARAAPGRSSFHDADNPEAWLRTVAVNVARSRWRRVLRWTHLVPSLARSEAYADLPEDHLALMAALRQLPAAQREAIALHHLADLPVAEVAYTLGVPEGTVKARLSRGRAALAELLEPSKEDDHV
;
A
#
# COMPACT_ATOMS: atom_id res chain seq x y z
N MET A 1 -14.20 22.77 12.77
CA MET A 1 -13.31 23.27 13.78
C MET A 1 -12.65 22.15 14.58
N ASP A 2 -11.91 21.31 13.90
CA ASP A 2 -11.21 20.23 14.60
C ASP A 2 -9.85 19.93 13.97
N ASP A 3 -9.11 21.02 13.81
CA ASP A 3 -7.74 20.98 13.36
C ASP A 3 -6.84 20.22 14.35
N GLY A 4 -7.22 20.22 15.63
CA GLY A 4 -6.52 19.48 16.70
C GLY A 4 -6.59 17.98 16.53
N ARG A 5 -7.77 17.44 16.22
CA ARG A 5 -7.93 15.98 16.00
C ARG A 5 -7.12 15.51 14.80
N LEU A 6 -7.16 16.26 13.71
CA LEU A 6 -6.41 15.93 12.51
C LEU A 6 -4.90 15.93 12.76
N ARG A 7 -4.40 16.92 13.53
CA ARG A 7 -2.97 16.98 13.91
C ARG A 7 -2.56 15.81 14.79
N GLU A 8 -3.40 15.42 15.76
CA GLU A 8 -3.13 14.27 16.63
C GLU A 8 -3.06 12.99 15.81
N VAL A 9 -4.01 12.78 14.91
CA VAL A 9 -4.03 11.62 14.01
C VAL A 9 -2.80 11.63 13.10
N TYR A 10 -2.43 12.79 12.56
CA TYR A 10 -1.24 12.92 11.72
C TYR A 10 0.03 12.47 12.45
N ALA A 11 0.23 12.96 13.66
CA ALA A 11 1.44 12.64 14.43
C ALA A 11 1.60 11.14 14.70
N VAL A 12 0.50 10.42 14.94
CA VAL A 12 0.52 9.00 15.27
C VAL A 12 0.42 8.12 14.03
N ALA A 13 -0.47 8.44 13.11
CA ALA A 13 -0.84 7.56 12.01
C ALA A 13 -0.02 7.76 10.73
N TYR A 14 0.54 8.96 10.49
CA TYR A 14 1.23 9.26 9.24
C TYR A 14 2.36 8.29 8.91
N PRO A 15 3.34 8.04 9.81
CA PRO A 15 4.43 7.11 9.49
C PRO A 15 3.93 5.69 9.23
N ARG A 16 2.94 5.26 9.99
CA ARG A 16 2.34 3.92 9.87
C ARG A 16 1.60 3.76 8.56
N LEU A 17 0.80 4.76 8.16
CA LEU A 17 0.08 4.76 6.89
C LEU A 17 1.04 4.78 5.70
N VAL A 18 2.10 5.58 5.75
CA VAL A 18 3.11 5.60 4.70
C VAL A 18 3.73 4.21 4.52
N GLY A 19 4.13 3.55 5.61
CA GLY A 19 4.67 2.19 5.57
C GLY A 19 3.71 1.20 4.92
N GLN A 20 2.43 1.26 5.26
CA GLN A 20 1.40 0.40 4.67
C GLN A 20 1.23 0.69 3.17
N LEU A 21 1.20 1.96 2.81
CA LEU A 21 1.05 2.38 1.41
C LEU A 21 2.29 2.06 0.56
N VAL A 22 3.48 2.04 1.14
CA VAL A 22 4.69 1.53 0.45
C VAL A 22 4.47 0.08 0.03
N GLY A 23 3.92 -0.74 0.92
CA GLY A 23 3.55 -2.11 0.59
C GLY A 23 2.51 -2.21 -0.53
N VAL A 24 1.50 -1.35 -0.50
CA VAL A 24 0.41 -1.31 -1.49
C VAL A 24 0.92 -0.85 -2.86
N THR A 25 1.69 0.22 -2.90
CA THR A 25 2.14 0.87 -4.15
C THR A 25 3.43 0.29 -4.70
N GLY A 26 4.27 -0.24 -3.83
CA GLY A 26 5.63 -0.64 -4.19
C GLY A 26 6.59 0.54 -4.39
N ASP A 27 6.19 1.76 -4.08
CA ASP A 27 6.97 2.98 -4.30
C ASP A 27 6.78 3.97 -3.14
N PRO A 28 7.85 4.33 -2.39
CA PRO A 28 7.74 5.27 -1.27
C PRO A 28 7.24 6.66 -1.66
N ALA A 29 7.64 7.19 -2.80
CA ALA A 29 7.20 8.50 -3.25
C ALA A 29 5.69 8.52 -3.53
N GLU A 30 5.19 7.48 -4.21
CA GLU A 30 3.75 7.32 -4.46
C GLU A 30 2.98 7.12 -3.14
N ALA A 31 3.53 6.38 -2.21
CA ALA A 31 2.92 6.16 -0.90
C ALA A 31 2.78 7.47 -0.12
N GLU A 32 3.85 8.26 -0.04
CA GLU A 32 3.83 9.56 0.63
C GLU A 32 2.80 10.50 -0.01
N ASP A 33 2.81 10.60 -1.33
CA ASP A 33 1.87 11.44 -2.07
C ASP A 33 0.41 11.03 -1.82
N ALA A 34 0.12 9.74 -1.82
CA ALA A 34 -1.22 9.22 -1.58
C ALA A 34 -1.68 9.51 -0.15
N VAL A 35 -0.81 9.32 0.85
CA VAL A 35 -1.14 9.61 2.25
C VAL A 35 -1.33 11.11 2.47
N MET A 36 -0.46 11.94 1.92
CA MET A 36 -0.62 13.40 2.00
C MET A 36 -1.93 13.87 1.37
N GLU A 37 -2.30 13.30 0.22
CA GLU A 37 -3.60 13.60 -0.41
C GLU A 37 -4.78 13.18 0.48
N ALA A 38 -4.68 12.04 1.16
CA ALA A 38 -5.70 11.59 2.09
C ALA A 38 -5.89 12.59 3.25
N PHE A 39 -4.80 13.07 3.83
CA PHE A 39 -4.84 14.10 4.87
C PHE A 39 -5.40 15.42 4.35
N ALA A 40 -5.06 15.80 3.12
CA ALA A 40 -5.63 17.01 2.50
C ALA A 40 -7.15 16.88 2.34
N ARG A 41 -7.64 15.71 1.97
CA ARG A 41 -9.09 15.45 1.84
C ARG A 41 -9.80 15.35 3.19
N ALA A 42 -9.08 15.13 4.27
CA ALA A 42 -9.62 15.14 5.63
C ALA A 42 -9.84 16.55 6.18
N ALA A 43 -9.51 17.58 5.43
CA ALA A 43 -9.64 18.97 5.86
C ALA A 43 -11.08 19.29 6.30
N PRO A 44 -11.27 20.15 7.32
CA PRO A 44 -12.60 20.48 7.85
C PRO A 44 -13.56 20.98 6.79
N GLY A 45 -14.80 20.51 6.84
CA GLY A 45 -15.89 20.94 5.97
C GLY A 45 -15.94 20.30 4.59
N ARG A 46 -15.02 19.38 4.27
CA ARG A 46 -14.93 18.76 2.93
C ARG A 46 -15.12 17.25 2.91
N SER A 47 -15.26 16.61 4.06
CA SER A 47 -15.23 15.15 4.10
C SER A 47 -16.00 14.58 5.29
N SER A 48 -16.26 13.28 5.22
CA SER A 48 -16.80 12.50 6.33
C SER A 48 -15.75 12.09 7.37
N PHE A 49 -14.53 12.60 7.28
CA PHE A 49 -13.43 12.26 8.19
C PHE A 49 -13.79 12.49 9.66
N HIS A 50 -14.42 13.62 9.97
CA HIS A 50 -14.76 13.99 11.35
C HIS A 50 -15.87 13.14 11.96
N ASP A 51 -16.67 12.48 11.11
CA ASP A 51 -17.74 11.58 11.52
C ASP A 51 -17.27 10.11 11.59
N ALA A 52 -16.05 9.84 11.19
CA ALA A 52 -15.51 8.48 11.15
C ALA A 52 -15.21 7.96 12.56
N ASP A 53 -15.66 6.74 12.86
CA ASP A 53 -15.36 6.06 14.12
C ASP A 53 -13.86 5.71 14.22
N ASN A 54 -13.26 5.35 13.08
CA ASN A 54 -11.83 5.05 12.98
C ASN A 54 -11.18 5.97 11.95
N PRO A 55 -10.58 7.09 12.38
CA PRO A 55 -9.95 8.05 11.47
C PRO A 55 -8.81 7.47 10.64
N GLU A 56 -7.99 6.60 11.23
CA GLU A 56 -6.89 5.96 10.52
C GLU A 56 -7.39 5.06 9.38
N ALA A 57 -8.46 4.30 9.63
CA ALA A 57 -9.08 3.46 8.60
C ALA A 57 -9.65 4.30 7.46
N TRP A 58 -10.27 5.43 7.79
CA TRP A 58 -10.78 6.39 6.79
C TRP A 58 -9.65 6.90 5.90
N LEU A 59 -8.55 7.34 6.52
CA LEU A 59 -7.37 7.85 5.81
C LEU A 59 -6.74 6.76 4.94
N ARG A 60 -6.62 5.55 5.46
CA ARG A 60 -6.08 4.41 4.72
C ARG A 60 -6.91 4.12 3.46
N THR A 61 -8.23 4.06 3.59
CA THR A 61 -9.13 3.81 2.47
C THR A 61 -8.99 4.89 1.40
N VAL A 62 -8.95 6.16 1.79
CA VAL A 62 -8.76 7.27 0.85
C VAL A 62 -7.39 7.18 0.18
N ALA A 63 -6.33 6.94 0.95
CA ALA A 63 -4.98 6.84 0.40
C ALA A 63 -4.85 5.68 -0.61
N VAL A 64 -5.40 4.52 -0.29
CA VAL A 64 -5.43 3.37 -1.21
C VAL A 64 -6.17 3.72 -2.50
N ASN A 65 -7.33 4.35 -2.39
CA ASN A 65 -8.11 4.75 -3.57
C ASN A 65 -7.39 5.80 -4.42
N VAL A 66 -6.71 6.76 -3.78
CA VAL A 66 -5.87 7.75 -4.49
C VAL A 66 -4.74 7.05 -5.25
N ALA A 67 -4.03 6.16 -4.59
CA ALA A 67 -2.91 5.42 -5.19
C ALA A 67 -3.38 4.58 -6.39
N ARG A 68 -4.51 3.88 -6.24
CA ARG A 68 -5.08 3.08 -7.32
C ARG A 68 -5.52 3.92 -8.51
N SER A 69 -6.12 5.08 -8.25
CA SER A 69 -6.54 6.03 -9.28
C SER A 69 -5.35 6.57 -10.06
N ARG A 70 -4.29 6.96 -9.36
CA ARG A 70 -3.04 7.43 -9.98
C ARG A 70 -2.38 6.36 -10.82
N TRP A 71 -2.33 5.14 -10.31
CA TRP A 71 -1.79 3.99 -11.04
C TRP A 71 -2.52 3.75 -12.36
N ARG A 72 -3.86 3.82 -12.35
CA ARG A 72 -4.67 3.67 -13.57
C ARG A 72 -4.37 4.76 -14.59
N ARG A 73 -4.17 6.01 -14.15
CA ARG A 73 -3.79 7.12 -15.03
C ARG A 73 -2.41 6.89 -15.65
N VAL A 74 -1.46 6.47 -14.84
CA VAL A 74 -0.09 6.18 -15.30
C VAL A 74 -0.11 5.08 -16.35
N LEU A 75 -0.86 4.01 -16.13
CA LEU A 75 -1.01 2.93 -17.12
C LEU A 75 -1.62 3.38 -18.44
N ARG A 76 -2.51 4.37 -18.43
CA ARG A 76 -3.08 4.94 -19.67
C ARG A 76 -2.09 5.78 -20.46
N TRP A 77 -1.17 6.44 -19.77
CA TRP A 77 -0.22 7.38 -20.39
C TRP A 77 1.14 6.77 -20.67
N THR A 78 1.51 5.69 -20.01
CA THR A 78 2.86 5.14 -20.07
C THR A 78 2.93 3.74 -20.67
N HIS A 79 2.52 3.61 -21.92
CA HIS A 79 3.09 2.52 -22.72
C HIS A 79 4.59 2.75 -22.99
N LEU A 80 5.16 3.89 -22.56
CA LEU A 80 6.42 4.38 -23.08
C LEU A 80 7.48 4.78 -22.03
N VAL A 81 7.16 4.76 -20.72
CA VAL A 81 8.16 5.12 -19.70
C VAL A 81 8.30 4.02 -18.68
N PRO A 82 9.41 3.25 -18.72
CA PRO A 82 9.74 2.38 -17.61
C PRO A 82 9.89 3.26 -16.35
N SER A 83 9.31 2.81 -15.25
CA SER A 83 9.44 3.47 -13.95
C SER A 83 10.92 3.59 -13.57
N LEU A 84 11.49 4.77 -13.77
CA LEU A 84 12.86 5.07 -13.40
C LEU A 84 12.99 5.55 -11.96
N ALA A 85 11.90 5.58 -11.22
CA ALA A 85 11.91 6.03 -9.85
C ALA A 85 12.38 4.92 -8.92
N ARG A 86 13.66 4.62 -8.93
CA ARG A 86 14.30 4.05 -7.75
C ARG A 86 14.44 5.18 -6.75
N SER A 87 13.48 5.29 -5.88
CA SER A 87 13.54 6.23 -4.77
C SER A 87 14.73 5.88 -3.88
N GLU A 88 15.58 6.86 -3.60
CA GLU A 88 16.69 6.74 -2.63
C GLU A 88 16.21 6.37 -1.23
N ALA A 89 14.92 6.47 -0.96
CA ALA A 89 14.29 6.10 0.31
C ALA A 89 14.45 4.61 0.69
N TYR A 90 14.78 3.74 -0.28
CA TYR A 90 15.07 2.33 0.01
C TYR A 90 16.48 2.08 0.53
N ALA A 91 17.39 3.05 0.42
CA ALA A 91 18.80 2.84 0.74
C ALA A 91 19.05 2.55 2.23
N ASP A 92 18.14 2.97 3.12
CA ASP A 92 18.28 2.86 4.58
C ASP A 92 17.48 1.69 5.18
N LEU A 93 16.84 0.85 4.36
CA LEU A 93 16.06 -0.29 4.86
C LEU A 93 16.96 -1.50 5.13
N PRO A 94 16.65 -2.31 6.17
CA PRO A 94 17.30 -3.59 6.38
C PRO A 94 17.20 -4.48 5.14
N GLU A 95 18.22 -5.30 4.92
CA GLU A 95 18.33 -6.16 3.73
C GLU A 95 17.07 -7.05 3.52
N ASP A 96 16.53 -7.61 4.61
CA ASP A 96 15.33 -8.43 4.56
C ASP A 96 14.09 -7.63 4.07
N HIS A 97 13.98 -6.37 4.48
CA HIS A 97 12.92 -5.48 4.02
C HIS A 97 13.08 -5.12 2.55
N LEU A 98 14.31 -4.92 2.09
CA LEU A 98 14.60 -4.64 0.68
C LEU A 98 14.18 -5.82 -0.21
N ALA A 99 14.49 -7.05 0.22
CA ALA A 99 14.09 -8.26 -0.50
C ALA A 99 12.58 -8.41 -0.57
N LEU A 100 11.87 -8.19 0.54
CA LEU A 100 10.42 -8.24 0.59
C LEU A 100 9.77 -7.17 -0.31
N MET A 101 10.26 -5.94 -0.23
CA MET A 101 9.73 -4.85 -1.06
C MET A 101 9.99 -5.11 -2.55
N ALA A 102 11.15 -5.62 -2.91
CA ALA A 102 11.46 -6.00 -4.28
C ALA A 102 10.54 -7.12 -4.79
N ALA A 103 10.26 -8.10 -3.95
CA ALA A 103 9.34 -9.19 -4.29
C ALA A 103 7.90 -8.69 -4.45
N LEU A 104 7.42 -7.84 -3.55
CA LEU A 104 6.09 -7.23 -3.64
C LEU A 104 5.90 -6.44 -4.94
N ARG A 105 6.93 -5.72 -5.38
CA ARG A 105 6.89 -4.96 -6.63
C ARG A 105 6.72 -5.84 -7.86
N GLN A 106 7.14 -7.09 -7.80
CA GLN A 106 7.00 -8.04 -8.90
C GLN A 106 5.61 -8.69 -8.96
N LEU A 107 4.81 -8.57 -7.90
CA LEU A 107 3.45 -9.10 -7.90
C LEU A 107 2.53 -8.23 -8.76
N PRO A 108 1.51 -8.84 -9.40
CA PRO A 108 0.42 -8.07 -9.96
C PRO A 108 -0.19 -7.14 -8.89
N ALA A 109 -0.59 -5.94 -9.29
CA ALA A 109 -1.07 -4.91 -8.36
C ALA A 109 -2.18 -5.43 -7.43
N ALA A 110 -3.14 -6.18 -7.96
CA ALA A 110 -4.24 -6.72 -7.17
C ALA A 110 -3.77 -7.65 -6.04
N GLN A 111 -2.78 -8.49 -6.31
CA GLN A 111 -2.19 -9.39 -5.31
C GLN A 111 -1.38 -8.61 -4.27
N ARG A 112 -0.56 -7.68 -4.73
CA ARG A 112 0.25 -6.82 -3.86
C ARG A 112 -0.61 -6.02 -2.88
N GLU A 113 -1.67 -5.40 -3.37
CA GLU A 113 -2.62 -4.63 -2.54
C GLU A 113 -3.24 -5.50 -1.44
N ALA A 114 -3.72 -6.69 -1.79
CA ALA A 114 -4.33 -7.59 -0.82
C ALA A 114 -3.31 -8.07 0.22
N ILE A 115 -2.11 -8.45 -0.20
CA ILE A 115 -1.03 -8.88 0.70
C ILE A 115 -0.63 -7.75 1.64
N ALA A 116 -0.43 -6.54 1.13
CA ALA A 116 -0.03 -5.40 1.95
C ALA A 116 -1.10 -5.03 2.99
N LEU A 117 -2.36 -4.98 2.60
CA LEU A 117 -3.43 -4.62 3.52
C LEU A 117 -3.68 -5.68 4.59
N HIS A 118 -3.58 -6.94 4.23
CA HIS A 118 -3.80 -8.03 5.19
C HIS A 118 -2.60 -8.27 6.11
N HIS A 119 -1.39 -8.33 5.55
CA HIS A 119 -0.20 -8.71 6.31
C HIS A 119 0.60 -7.53 6.87
N LEU A 120 0.63 -6.39 6.21
CA LEU A 120 1.37 -5.21 6.70
C LEU A 120 0.47 -4.28 7.53
N ALA A 121 -0.77 -4.12 7.12
CA ALA A 121 -1.72 -3.28 7.84
C ALA A 121 -2.58 -4.05 8.85
N ASP A 122 -2.40 -5.36 8.95
CA ASP A 122 -3.13 -6.25 9.87
C ASP A 122 -4.67 -6.17 9.74
N LEU A 123 -5.16 -5.96 8.52
CA LEU A 123 -6.61 -5.89 8.30
C LEU A 123 -7.21 -7.28 8.11
N PRO A 124 -8.36 -7.56 8.77
CA PRO A 124 -9.13 -8.76 8.47
C PRO A 124 -9.56 -8.78 7.00
N VAL A 125 -9.80 -9.96 6.45
CA VAL A 125 -10.23 -10.13 5.06
C VAL A 125 -11.45 -9.27 4.73
N ALA A 126 -12.42 -9.16 5.64
CA ALA A 126 -13.61 -8.32 5.44
C ALA A 126 -13.25 -6.84 5.23
N GLU A 127 -12.31 -6.31 5.99
CA GLU A 127 -11.87 -4.92 5.85
C GLU A 127 -11.04 -4.71 4.58
N VAL A 128 -10.21 -5.68 4.21
CA VAL A 128 -9.49 -5.64 2.93
C VAL A 128 -10.48 -5.58 1.77
N ALA A 129 -11.51 -6.42 1.80
CA ALA A 129 -12.57 -6.46 0.81
C ALA A 129 -13.29 -5.11 0.69
N TYR A 130 -13.63 -4.53 1.83
CA TYR A 130 -14.27 -3.21 1.88
C TYR A 130 -13.36 -2.13 1.28
N THR A 131 -12.09 -2.09 1.69
CA THR A 131 -11.12 -1.09 1.21
C THR A 131 -10.89 -1.20 -0.30
N LEU A 132 -10.80 -2.41 -0.83
CA LEU A 132 -10.55 -2.66 -2.25
C LEU A 132 -11.85 -2.66 -3.10
N GLY A 133 -13.00 -2.69 -2.47
CA GLY A 133 -14.29 -2.74 -3.18
C GLY A 133 -14.53 -4.04 -3.92
N VAL A 134 -14.09 -5.18 -3.36
CA VAL A 134 -14.22 -6.51 -3.96
C VAL A 134 -14.82 -7.49 -2.95
N PRO A 135 -15.39 -8.63 -3.40
CA PRO A 135 -15.88 -9.67 -2.49
C PRO A 135 -14.75 -10.29 -1.66
N GLU A 136 -15.09 -10.79 -0.47
CA GLU A 136 -14.12 -11.47 0.41
C GLU A 136 -13.47 -12.69 -0.26
N GLY A 137 -14.23 -13.45 -1.04
CA GLY A 137 -13.70 -14.58 -1.80
C GLY A 137 -12.60 -14.17 -2.79
N THR A 138 -12.75 -13.00 -3.39
CA THR A 138 -11.72 -12.43 -4.27
C THR A 138 -10.46 -12.09 -3.50
N VAL A 139 -10.59 -11.50 -2.30
CA VAL A 139 -9.44 -11.21 -1.43
C VAL A 139 -8.71 -12.50 -1.07
N LYS A 140 -9.45 -13.54 -0.63
CA LYS A 140 -8.87 -14.84 -0.28
C LYS A 140 -8.08 -15.46 -1.45
N ALA A 141 -8.63 -15.39 -2.66
CA ALA A 141 -7.95 -15.88 -3.86
C ALA A 141 -6.67 -15.10 -4.15
N ARG A 142 -6.72 -13.77 -4.04
CA ARG A 142 -5.56 -12.89 -4.25
C ARG A 142 -4.48 -13.15 -3.21
N LEU A 143 -4.85 -13.34 -1.94
CA LEU A 143 -3.92 -13.69 -0.86
C LEU A 143 -3.25 -15.02 -1.13
N SER A 144 -4.01 -16.03 -1.51
CA SER A 144 -3.47 -17.37 -1.79
C SER A 144 -2.44 -17.31 -2.94
N ARG A 145 -2.80 -16.69 -4.05
CA ARG A 145 -1.90 -16.55 -5.21
C ARG A 145 -0.70 -15.67 -4.90
N GLY A 146 -0.92 -14.57 -4.18
CA GLY A 146 0.14 -13.64 -3.79
C GLY A 146 1.15 -14.28 -2.87
N ARG A 147 0.71 -15.05 -1.88
CA ARG A 147 1.61 -15.79 -0.98
C ARG A 147 2.44 -16.82 -1.72
N ALA A 148 1.84 -17.55 -2.65
CA ALA A 148 2.55 -18.55 -3.45
C ALA A 148 3.62 -17.88 -4.32
N ALA A 149 3.29 -16.76 -4.96
CA ALA A 149 4.23 -15.99 -5.77
C ALA A 149 5.37 -15.39 -4.93
N LEU A 150 5.06 -14.86 -3.75
CA LEU A 150 6.08 -14.34 -2.84
C LEU A 150 7.03 -15.45 -2.36
N ALA A 151 6.51 -16.62 -2.05
CA ALA A 151 7.32 -17.75 -1.63
C ALA A 151 8.35 -18.11 -2.71
N GLU A 152 7.94 -18.14 -3.97
CA GLU A 152 8.86 -18.38 -5.09
C GLU A 152 9.91 -17.29 -5.23
N LEU A 153 9.52 -16.02 -5.08
CA LEU A 153 10.43 -14.88 -5.23
C LEU A 153 11.43 -14.77 -4.07
N LEU A 154 11.05 -15.22 -2.88
CA LEU A 154 11.88 -15.13 -1.68
C LEU A 154 12.68 -16.40 -1.38
N GLU A 155 12.42 -17.50 -2.10
CA GLU A 155 13.22 -18.71 -1.97
C GLU A 155 14.63 -18.45 -2.48
N PRO A 156 15.69 -18.86 -1.72
CA PRO A 156 17.05 -18.81 -2.25
C PRO A 156 17.13 -19.71 -3.48
N SER A 157 17.70 -19.17 -4.56
CA SER A 157 17.85 -19.93 -5.80
C SER A 157 18.63 -21.22 -5.52
N LYS A 158 18.09 -22.35 -5.92
CA LYS A 158 18.71 -23.67 -5.77
C LYS A 158 19.94 -23.86 -6.66
N GLU A 159 20.43 -22.82 -7.30
CA GLU A 159 21.55 -22.90 -8.25
C GLU A 159 22.93 -22.94 -7.59
N ASP A 160 23.02 -22.65 -6.28
CA ASP A 160 24.29 -22.62 -5.58
C ASP A 160 24.72 -23.96 -4.95
N ASP A 161 23.98 -25.02 -5.16
CA ASP A 161 24.28 -26.33 -4.55
C ASP A 161 24.89 -27.38 -5.54
N HIS A 162 25.43 -26.89 -6.64
CA HIS A 162 26.15 -27.75 -7.58
C HIS A 162 27.62 -27.32 -7.69
N VAL A 163 28.36 -27.60 -6.65
CA VAL A 163 29.80 -27.68 -6.74
C VAL A 163 30.21 -29.10 -6.44
#